data_866154cb16ae450bcddc75d83c75bd6f
#
_entry.id   866154cb16ae450bcddc75d83c75bd6f
#
_cell.length_a   1.000
_cell.length_b   1.000
_cell.length_c   1.000
_cell.angle_alpha   90.00
_cell.angle_beta   90.00
_cell.angle_gamma   90.00
#
_symmetry.space_group_name_H-M   'P 1'
#
loop_
_entity.id
_entity.type
_entity.pdbx_description
1 polymer ?
#
loop_
_entity_poly.entity_id
_entity_poly.type
_entity_poly.pdbx_seq_one_letter_code
_entity_poly.pdbx_strand_id
1 'polypeptide(L)'
;MGKGGLQVIHAGYCKTGTKSVTAMLEQLGFKVCDSPEAIYRHWEDWEKFANGDKPNEVLQKLFGPNNPDGYEATVDIPHNALWEVLHKQFPDAKVILCLRDEDKWAKSVEKHLQVRIAACFG
;
A
#
# COMPACT_ATOMS: atom_id res chain seq x y z
N MET A 1 16.74 -13.35 -5.48
CA MET A 1 16.66 -12.59 -5.65
C MET A 1 15.75 -12.32 -6.41
N GLY A 2 15.37 -11.95 -6.40
CA GLY A 2 14.38 -11.68 -6.89
C GLY A 2 14.10 -11.66 -8.25
N LYS A 3 13.07 -12.03 -8.56
CA LYS A 3 12.67 -11.84 -9.89
C LYS A 3 12.22 -10.43 -10.12
N GLY A 4 12.25 -9.60 -9.11
CA GLY A 4 11.68 -8.29 -9.19
C GLY A 4 10.17 -8.36 -9.24
N GLY A 5 9.51 -7.23 -9.09
CA GLY A 5 8.07 -7.17 -9.10
C GLY A 5 7.42 -7.46 -7.74
N LEU A 6 6.11 -7.33 -7.72
CA LEU A 6 5.35 -7.41 -6.47
C LEU A 6 5.27 -8.84 -5.96
N GLN A 7 5.64 -9.05 -4.70
CA GLN A 7 5.66 -10.35 -4.06
C GLN A 7 4.71 -10.45 -2.87
N VAL A 8 4.39 -9.32 -2.23
CA VAL A 8 3.53 -9.30 -1.03
C VAL A 8 2.55 -8.14 -1.12
N ILE A 9 1.30 -8.42 -0.85
CA ILE A 9 0.23 -7.42 -0.81
C ILE A 9 -0.43 -7.50 0.55
N HIS A 10 -0.36 -6.41 1.33
CA HIS A 10 -1.09 -6.33 2.59
C HIS A 10 -2.48 -5.77 2.33
N ALA A 11 -3.50 -6.56 2.62
CA ALA A 11 -4.89 -6.23 2.30
C ALA A 11 -5.68 -5.63 3.46
N GLY A 12 -5.06 -5.49 4.63
CA GLY A 12 -5.75 -4.97 5.81
C GLY A 12 -6.05 -3.49 5.74
N TYR A 13 -7.06 -3.07 6.46
CA TYR A 13 -7.43 -1.65 6.56
C TYR A 13 -6.31 -0.86 7.23
N CYS A 14 -6.30 0.47 6.99
CA CYS A 14 -5.38 1.35 7.68
C CYS A 14 -5.58 1.24 9.20
N LYS A 15 -4.55 1.55 9.97
CA LYS A 15 -4.57 1.47 11.44
C LYS A 15 -4.81 0.05 11.98
N THR A 16 -4.44 -0.98 11.20
CA THR A 16 -4.45 -2.38 11.66
C THR A 16 -3.03 -2.87 11.94
N GLY A 17 -2.13 -1.97 12.33
CA GLY A 17 -0.74 -2.32 12.59
C GLY A 17 0.15 -2.23 11.35
N THR A 18 -0.21 -1.36 10.41
CA THR A 18 0.49 -1.26 9.12
C THR A 18 1.96 -0.91 9.28
N LYS A 19 2.31 -0.06 10.26
CA LYS A 19 3.71 0.29 10.49
C LYS A 19 4.53 -0.91 10.97
N SER A 20 3.92 -1.77 11.79
CA SER A 20 4.57 -2.99 12.23
C SER A 20 4.74 -3.98 11.07
N VAL A 21 3.74 -4.06 10.19
CA VAL A 21 3.81 -4.91 8.99
C VAL A 21 4.92 -4.41 8.07
N THR A 22 4.98 -3.10 7.83
CA THR A 22 6.04 -2.51 7.00
C THR A 22 7.42 -2.83 7.58
N ALA A 23 7.61 -2.62 8.88
CA ALA A 23 8.89 -2.90 9.54
C ALA A 23 9.27 -4.37 9.43
N MET A 24 8.31 -5.27 9.61
CA MET A 24 8.54 -6.70 9.49
C MET A 24 8.97 -7.07 8.07
N LEU A 25 8.26 -6.57 7.07
CA LEU A 25 8.58 -6.86 5.68
C LEU A 25 9.96 -6.33 5.29
N GLU A 26 10.31 -5.13 5.76
CA GLU A 26 11.62 -4.56 5.51
C GLU A 26 12.73 -5.39 6.17
N GLN A 27 12.50 -5.89 7.37
CA GLN A 27 13.45 -6.79 8.04
C GLN A 27 13.63 -8.10 7.28
N LEU A 28 12.60 -8.55 6.58
CA LEU A 28 12.68 -9.74 5.75
C LEU A 28 13.32 -9.48 4.39
N GLY A 29 13.71 -8.25 4.13
CA GLY A 29 14.40 -7.90 2.90
C GLY A 29 13.53 -7.37 1.77
N PHE A 30 12.24 -7.16 2.01
CA PHE A 30 11.35 -6.62 0.99
C PHE A 30 11.41 -5.10 0.96
N LYS A 31 11.39 -4.54 -0.23
CA LYS A 31 11.25 -3.09 -0.40
C LYS A 31 9.77 -2.76 -0.44
N VAL A 32 9.30 -2.00 0.54
CA VAL A 32 7.89 -1.73 0.74
C VAL A 32 7.47 -0.39 0.15
N CYS A 33 6.36 -0.38 -0.61
CA CYS A 33 5.67 0.84 -1.00
C CYS A 33 4.52 1.05 -0.01
N ASP A 34 4.70 2.00 0.88
CA ASP A 34 3.70 2.37 1.88
C ASP A 34 2.97 3.64 1.43
N SER A 35 2.04 4.09 2.23
CA SER A 35 1.24 5.28 1.93
C SER A 35 2.07 6.53 1.64
N PRO A 36 3.11 6.86 2.42
CA PRO A 36 3.92 8.04 2.10
C PRO A 36 4.54 8.00 0.71
N GLU A 37 5.08 6.85 0.30
CA GLU A 37 5.67 6.70 -1.02
C GLU A 37 4.61 6.88 -2.11
N ALA A 38 3.42 6.28 -1.92
CA ALA A 38 2.35 6.40 -2.89
C ALA A 38 1.89 7.85 -3.06
N ILE A 39 1.76 8.58 -1.94
CA ILE A 39 1.25 9.95 -1.97
C ILE A 39 2.31 10.93 -2.45
N TYR A 40 3.53 10.85 -1.95
CA TYR A 40 4.54 11.87 -2.22
C TYR A 40 5.41 11.61 -3.44
N ARG A 41 5.53 10.35 -3.85
CA ARG A 41 6.39 10.01 -4.98
C ARG A 41 5.62 9.58 -6.23
N HIS A 42 4.42 9.03 -6.06
CA HIS A 42 3.70 8.39 -7.18
C HIS A 42 2.30 8.97 -7.38
N TRP A 43 2.06 10.17 -6.90
CA TRP A 43 0.76 10.81 -7.03
C TRP A 43 0.25 10.84 -8.48
N GLU A 44 1.10 11.23 -9.39
CA GLU A 44 0.71 11.35 -10.80
C GLU A 44 0.30 10.00 -11.39
N ASP A 45 1.01 8.94 -11.02
CA ASP A 45 0.69 7.60 -11.47
C ASP A 45 -0.66 7.14 -10.92
N TRP A 46 -0.92 7.40 -9.64
CA TRP A 46 -2.19 7.04 -9.04
C TRP A 46 -3.35 7.86 -9.59
N GLU A 47 -3.11 9.11 -9.96
CA GLU A 47 -4.11 9.94 -10.61
C GLU A 47 -4.47 9.37 -11.97
N LYS A 48 -3.51 8.96 -12.77
CA LYS A 48 -3.77 8.28 -14.04
C LYS A 48 -4.56 7.01 -13.83
N PHE A 49 -4.19 6.23 -12.84
CA PHE A 49 -4.90 4.99 -12.51
C PHE A 49 -6.37 5.28 -12.18
N ALA A 50 -6.62 6.27 -11.34
CA ALA A 50 -7.96 6.64 -10.91
C ALA A 50 -8.81 7.14 -12.08
N ASN A 51 -8.19 7.78 -13.06
CA ASN A 51 -8.88 8.28 -14.24
C ASN A 51 -9.09 7.22 -15.33
N GLY A 52 -8.63 6.00 -15.08
CA GLY A 52 -8.77 4.91 -16.04
C GLY A 52 -7.80 5.00 -17.21
N ASP A 53 -6.75 5.82 -17.09
CA ASP A 53 -5.77 6.00 -18.14
C ASP A 53 -4.71 4.91 -18.04
N LYS A 54 -4.84 3.88 -18.85
CA LYS A 54 -3.91 2.75 -18.95
C LYS A 54 -3.57 2.14 -17.55
N PRO A 55 -4.60 1.76 -16.79
CA PRO A 55 -4.37 1.33 -15.40
C PRO A 55 -3.42 0.14 -15.26
N ASN A 56 -3.46 -0.81 -16.19
CA ASN A 56 -2.57 -1.96 -16.13
C ASN A 56 -1.11 -1.56 -16.37
N GLU A 57 -0.87 -0.59 -17.24
CA GLU A 57 0.48 -0.10 -17.49
C GLU A 57 1.02 0.66 -16.28
N VAL A 58 0.15 1.41 -15.59
CA VAL A 58 0.54 2.11 -14.36
C VAL A 58 0.99 1.08 -13.30
N LEU A 59 0.22 0.02 -13.12
CA LEU A 59 0.58 -1.01 -12.14
C LEU A 59 1.88 -1.72 -12.52
N GLN A 60 2.09 -2.01 -13.79
CA GLN A 60 3.34 -2.63 -14.25
C GLN A 60 4.53 -1.70 -14.05
N LYS A 61 4.34 -0.41 -14.28
CA LYS A 61 5.40 0.57 -14.06
C LYS A 61 5.79 0.64 -12.58
N LEU A 62 4.81 0.66 -11.69
CA LEU A 62 5.05 0.83 -10.26
C LEU A 62 5.56 -0.46 -9.61
N PHE A 63 5.01 -1.60 -9.98
CA PHE A 63 5.22 -2.85 -9.24
C PHE A 63 5.63 -4.04 -10.10
N GLY A 64 5.81 -3.85 -11.39
CA GLY A 64 6.21 -4.94 -12.28
C GLY A 64 7.67 -5.31 -12.12
N PRO A 65 8.12 -6.36 -12.83
CA PRO A 65 9.52 -6.71 -12.85
C PRO A 65 10.36 -5.53 -13.31
N ASN A 66 11.47 -5.30 -12.61
CA ASN A 66 12.39 -4.21 -12.94
C ASN A 66 11.77 -2.81 -12.73
N ASN A 67 10.78 -2.68 -11.84
CA ASN A 67 10.25 -1.35 -11.55
C ASN A 67 11.37 -0.46 -10.97
N PRO A 68 11.36 0.85 -11.30
CA PRO A 68 12.49 1.73 -10.99
C PRO A 68 12.82 1.82 -9.51
N ASP A 69 11.82 1.76 -8.64
CA ASP A 69 12.02 1.87 -7.20
C ASP A 69 12.29 0.53 -6.53
N GLY A 70 12.14 -0.57 -7.24
CA GLY A 70 12.39 -1.90 -6.71
C GLY A 70 11.37 -2.39 -5.72
N TYR A 71 10.15 -1.89 -5.77
CA TYR A 71 9.10 -2.30 -4.83
C TYR A 71 8.74 -3.78 -4.98
N GLU A 72 8.64 -4.45 -3.84
CA GLU A 72 8.31 -5.86 -3.77
C GLU A 72 7.10 -6.12 -2.89
N ALA A 73 6.65 -5.14 -2.13
CA ALA A 73 5.51 -5.26 -1.22
C ALA A 73 4.73 -3.96 -1.16
N THR A 74 3.44 -4.07 -0.93
CA THR A 74 2.55 -2.90 -0.77
C THR A 74 1.82 -2.98 0.57
N VAL A 75 1.70 -1.84 1.23
CA VAL A 75 1.02 -1.72 2.53
C VAL A 75 0.26 -0.39 2.54
N ASP A 76 -0.88 -0.37 3.23
CA ASP A 76 -1.66 0.82 3.50
C ASP A 76 -2.30 1.43 2.23
N ILE A 77 -2.83 2.64 2.36
CA ILE A 77 -3.58 3.35 1.30
C ILE A 77 -2.65 3.79 0.17
N PRO A 78 -3.00 3.65 -1.08
CA PRO A 78 -4.26 3.11 -1.62
C PRO A 78 -4.21 1.60 -1.86
N HIS A 79 -3.08 0.97 -1.60
CA HIS A 79 -2.83 -0.42 -1.97
C HIS A 79 -3.80 -1.38 -1.30
N ASN A 80 -4.15 -1.13 -0.03
CA ASN A 80 -5.05 -2.01 0.71
C ASN A 80 -6.44 -2.07 0.09
N ALA A 81 -6.95 -0.94 -0.39
CA ALA A 81 -8.26 -0.87 -1.04
C ALA A 81 -8.25 -1.52 -2.42
N LEU A 82 -7.08 -1.61 -3.03
CA LEU A 82 -6.92 -2.14 -4.38
C LEU A 82 -6.27 -3.52 -4.39
N TRP A 83 -6.26 -4.22 -3.27
CA TRP A 83 -5.55 -5.49 -3.16
C TRP A 83 -6.01 -6.53 -4.20
N GLU A 84 -7.31 -6.55 -4.52
CA GLU A 84 -7.83 -7.48 -5.51
C GLU A 84 -7.30 -7.17 -6.90
N VAL A 85 -7.27 -5.89 -7.24
CA VAL A 85 -6.75 -5.43 -8.53
C VAL A 85 -5.25 -5.74 -8.63
N LEU A 86 -4.52 -5.48 -7.56
CA LEU A 86 -3.09 -5.80 -7.51
C LEU A 86 -2.84 -7.29 -7.62
N HIS A 87 -3.62 -8.10 -6.92
CA HIS A 87 -3.45 -9.55 -6.97
C HIS A 87 -3.81 -10.11 -8.34
N LYS A 88 -4.80 -9.52 -9.00
CA LYS A 88 -5.16 -9.94 -10.35
C LYS A 88 -4.05 -9.65 -11.34
N GLN A 89 -3.37 -8.51 -11.17
CA GLN A 89 -2.26 -8.12 -12.02
C GLN A 89 -0.98 -8.91 -11.68
N PHE A 90 -0.81 -9.26 -10.42
CA PHE A 90 0.38 -9.97 -9.90
C PHE A 90 -0.06 -11.22 -9.13
N PRO A 91 -0.54 -12.24 -9.81
CA PRO A 91 -1.17 -13.40 -9.14
C PRO A 91 -0.22 -14.25 -8.30
N ASP A 92 1.08 -14.12 -8.52
CA ASP A 92 2.06 -14.85 -7.71
C ASP A 92 2.36 -14.16 -6.38
N ALA A 93 1.88 -12.94 -6.18
CA ALA A 93 2.08 -12.22 -4.93
C ALA A 93 1.26 -12.85 -3.82
N LYS A 94 1.84 -12.91 -2.62
CA LYS A 94 1.13 -13.40 -1.43
C LYS A 94 0.30 -12.27 -0.83
N VAL A 95 -0.91 -12.59 -0.42
CA VAL A 95 -1.79 -11.62 0.24
C VAL A 95 -1.75 -11.85 1.73
N ILE A 96 -1.48 -10.78 2.49
CA ILE A 96 -1.45 -10.82 3.95
C ILE A 96 -2.61 -9.97 4.47
N LEU A 97 -3.30 -10.48 5.47
CA LEU A 97 -4.38 -9.75 6.11
C LEU A 97 -4.16 -9.75 7.61
N CYS A 98 -3.97 -8.57 8.17
CA CYS A 98 -3.89 -8.40 9.62
C CYS A 98 -5.21 -7.83 10.11
N LEU A 99 -5.81 -8.50 11.07
CA LEU A 99 -7.10 -8.11 11.61
C LEU A 99 -6.91 -7.39 12.94
N ARG A 100 -7.84 -6.49 13.24
CA ARG A 100 -7.86 -5.77 14.49
C ARG A 100 -9.31 -5.68 14.96
N ASP A 101 -9.50 -5.68 16.29
CA ASP A 101 -10.80 -5.48 16.89
C ASP A 101 -11.49 -4.22 16.33
N GLU A 102 -12.75 -4.33 15.93
CA GLU A 102 -13.47 -3.25 15.28
C GLU A 102 -13.52 -1.98 16.12
N ASP A 103 -13.79 -2.12 17.41
CA ASP A 103 -13.90 -0.95 18.29
C ASP A 103 -12.56 -0.24 18.44
N LYS A 104 -11.49 -1.01 18.60
CA LYS A 104 -10.15 -0.43 18.71
C LYS A 104 -9.74 0.22 17.40
N TRP A 105 -10.08 -0.42 16.29
CA TRP A 105 -9.80 0.14 14.96
C TRP A 105 -10.53 1.46 14.76
N ALA A 106 -11.84 1.49 15.05
CA ALA A 106 -12.67 2.69 14.88
C ALA A 106 -12.11 3.85 15.72
N LYS A 107 -11.74 3.60 16.98
CA LYS A 107 -11.15 4.61 17.84
C LYS A 107 -9.82 5.12 17.30
N SER A 108 -9.00 4.22 16.74
CA SER A 108 -7.72 4.61 16.18
C SER A 108 -7.88 5.50 14.95
N VAL A 109 -8.85 5.18 14.09
CA VAL A 109 -9.13 5.99 12.90
C VAL A 109 -9.68 7.35 13.30
N GLU A 110 -10.62 7.39 14.24
CA GLU A 110 -11.17 8.62 14.74
C GLU A 110 -10.10 9.54 15.31
N LYS A 111 -9.23 9.00 16.15
CA LYS A 111 -8.13 9.75 16.74
C LYS A 111 -7.20 10.32 15.67
N HIS A 112 -6.87 9.52 14.67
CA HIS A 112 -6.02 9.93 13.56
C HIS A 112 -6.65 11.09 12.78
N LEU A 113 -7.94 11.00 12.50
CA LEU A 113 -8.67 12.04 11.79
C LEU A 113 -8.74 13.33 12.61
N GLN A 114 -8.96 13.23 13.92
CA GLN A 114 -8.98 14.39 14.80
C GLN A 114 -7.66 15.14 14.80
N VAL A 115 -6.55 14.40 14.85
CA VAL A 115 -5.22 15.00 14.78
C VAL A 115 -5.00 15.71 13.45
N ARG A 116 -5.42 15.09 12.35
CA ARG A 116 -5.28 15.69 11.02
C ARG A 116 -6.13 16.94 10.87
N ILE A 117 -7.36 16.93 11.37
CA ILE A 117 -8.24 18.08 11.33
C ILE A 117 -7.65 19.21 12.15
N ALA A 118 -7.16 18.92 13.35
CA ALA A 118 -6.53 19.93 14.20
C ALA A 118 -5.30 20.54 13.51
N ALA A 119 -4.51 19.75 12.82
CA ALA A 119 -3.35 20.24 12.07
C ALA A 119 -3.75 21.18 10.93
N CYS A 120 -4.92 20.96 10.33
CA CYS A 120 -5.41 21.82 9.25
C CYS A 120 -5.99 23.15 9.74
N PHE A 121 -6.62 23.16 10.90
CA PHE A 121 -7.35 24.31 11.41
C PHE A 121 -6.76 24.94 12.68
N GLY A 122 -5.82 24.26 13.27
CA GLY A 122 -5.14 24.75 14.46
C GLY A 122 -3.94 25.58 14.11
#